data_5178f6134796c1fca110296673856f85
#
_entry.id   5178f6134796c1fca110296673856f85
#
_cell.length_a   1.000
_cell.length_b   1.000
_cell.length_c   1.000
_cell.angle_alpha   90.00
_cell.angle_beta   90.00
_cell.angle_gamma   90.00
#
_symmetry.space_group_name_H-M   'P 1'
#
loop_
_entity.id
_entity.type
_entity.pdbx_description
1 polymer ?
#
loop_
_entity_poly.entity_id
_entity_poly.type
_entity_poly.pdbx_seq_one_letter_code
_entity_poly.pdbx_strand_id
1 'polypeptide(L)'
;MGDALLQIQDLRTTFYTRDGLVRAVDGVSIEIEAGESVGIVGESGCGKSMTAMSLMGLLKKPGKVDGGSIMFDGQELLAMTAKDRRKLMGNRISMIFQEPMTSLNPVITVGRQVREALLRHNKGMSRSQAKERVIQMFQLVGIPDAPKRYGEYPHQLSGGLRQRVMIAMAMVCDPGLLIADEPTTALDVTIEAQILRLMKDLQEDKGTAVMM
;
A
#
# COMPACT_ATOMS: atom_id res chain seq x y z
N MET A 1 17.14 -13.52 17.76
CA MET A 1 16.83 -12.31 16.99
C MET A 1 16.18 -12.83 15.73
N GLY A 2 14.91 -12.54 15.50
CA GLY A 2 14.23 -12.90 14.25
C GLY A 2 14.82 -12.05 13.14
N ASP A 3 14.92 -12.60 11.93
CA ASP A 3 15.31 -11.81 10.76
C ASP A 3 14.21 -10.78 10.48
N ALA A 4 14.58 -9.48 10.36
CA ALA A 4 13.62 -8.43 10.07
C ALA A 4 12.91 -8.67 8.73
N LEU A 5 11.61 -8.41 8.67
CA LEU A 5 10.81 -8.54 7.45
C LEU A 5 11.24 -7.51 6.40
N LEU A 6 11.47 -6.26 6.83
CA LEU A 6 11.97 -5.18 5.98
C LEU A 6 13.20 -4.56 6.62
N GLN A 7 14.26 -4.37 5.83
CA GLN A 7 15.45 -3.60 6.20
C GLN A 7 15.76 -2.61 5.09
N ILE A 8 15.71 -1.33 5.41
CA ILE A 8 16.19 -0.24 4.55
C ILE A 8 17.49 0.27 5.17
N GLN A 9 18.57 0.35 4.39
CA GLN A 9 19.86 0.82 4.86
C GLN A 9 20.40 1.92 3.95
N ASP A 10 20.71 3.09 4.54
CA ASP A 10 21.28 4.26 3.88
C ASP A 10 20.61 4.63 2.55
N LEU A 11 19.28 4.51 2.49
CA LEU A 11 18.50 4.76 1.26
C LEU A 11 18.67 6.21 0.81
N ARG A 12 19.05 6.40 -0.46
CA ARG A 12 19.21 7.70 -1.10
C ARG A 12 18.40 7.75 -2.38
N THR A 13 17.58 8.80 -2.51
CA THR A 13 16.75 9.04 -3.69
C THR A 13 16.88 10.47 -4.14
N THR A 14 17.29 10.68 -5.41
CA THR A 14 17.54 11.99 -6.00
C THR A 14 16.70 12.20 -7.24
N PHE A 15 16.19 13.42 -7.41
CA PHE A 15 15.56 13.89 -8.64
C PHE A 15 16.54 14.76 -9.42
N TYR A 16 16.83 14.36 -10.65
CA TYR A 16 17.75 15.03 -11.58
C TYR A 16 16.95 16.01 -12.43
N THR A 17 16.65 17.18 -11.87
CA THR A 17 15.85 18.21 -12.55
C THR A 17 16.74 19.13 -13.42
N ARG A 18 16.12 19.94 -14.30
CA ARG A 18 16.84 20.94 -15.09
C ARG A 18 17.45 22.05 -14.23
N ASP A 19 16.84 22.31 -13.08
CA ASP A 19 17.24 23.38 -12.16
C ASP A 19 18.23 22.88 -11.09
N GLY A 20 18.62 21.59 -11.13
CA GLY A 20 19.59 21.00 -10.21
C GLY A 20 19.15 19.66 -9.61
N LEU A 21 19.91 19.21 -8.64
CA LEU A 21 19.70 17.95 -7.93
C LEU A 21 18.84 18.20 -6.68
N VAL A 22 17.75 17.45 -6.55
CA VAL A 22 16.92 17.47 -5.35
C VAL A 22 17.02 16.12 -4.66
N ARG A 23 17.67 16.06 -3.51
CA ARG A 23 17.77 14.87 -2.65
C ARG A 23 16.48 14.74 -1.86
N ALA A 24 15.59 13.87 -2.32
CA ALA A 24 14.29 13.65 -1.69
C ALA A 24 14.38 12.67 -0.51
N VAL A 25 15.36 11.76 -0.51
CA VAL A 25 15.70 10.87 0.60
C VAL A 25 17.24 10.87 0.69
N ASP A 26 17.78 11.10 1.88
CA ASP A 26 19.23 11.20 2.08
C ASP A 26 19.67 10.41 3.32
N GLY A 27 19.99 9.13 3.12
CA GLY A 27 20.58 8.27 4.14
C GLY A 27 19.56 7.70 5.15
N VAL A 28 18.33 7.36 4.71
CA VAL A 28 17.30 6.79 5.61
C VAL A 28 17.56 5.31 5.85
N SER A 29 17.53 4.91 7.13
CA SER A 29 17.59 3.51 7.55
C SER A 29 16.39 3.17 8.44
N ILE A 30 15.70 2.06 8.13
CA ILE A 30 14.48 1.60 8.83
C ILE A 30 14.54 0.08 8.89
N GLU A 31 14.15 -0.47 10.02
CA GLU A 31 13.98 -1.92 10.21
C GLU A 31 12.56 -2.18 10.74
N ILE A 32 11.90 -3.21 10.20
CA ILE A 32 10.54 -3.61 10.58
C ILE A 32 10.50 -5.14 10.70
N GLU A 33 10.05 -5.62 11.86
CA GLU A 33 9.81 -7.04 12.09
C GLU A 33 8.44 -7.49 11.52
N ALA A 34 8.26 -8.80 11.38
CA ALA A 34 6.95 -9.33 10.96
C ALA A 34 5.87 -8.99 11.98
N GLY A 35 4.73 -8.47 11.52
CA GLY A 35 3.62 -8.04 12.37
C GLY A 35 3.86 -6.74 13.16
N GLU A 36 4.98 -6.06 12.98
CA GLU A 36 5.28 -4.79 13.64
C GLU A 36 4.58 -3.61 12.97
N SER A 37 4.24 -2.58 13.76
CA SER A 37 3.80 -1.27 13.26
C SER A 37 4.85 -0.21 13.52
N VAL A 38 5.34 0.43 12.45
CA VAL A 38 6.33 1.51 12.51
C VAL A 38 5.74 2.80 11.96
N GLY A 39 5.73 3.86 12.77
CA GLY A 39 5.32 5.20 12.36
C GLY A 39 6.51 6.04 11.89
N ILE A 40 6.44 6.59 10.67
CA ILE A 40 7.41 7.56 10.17
C ILE A 40 6.83 8.96 10.34
N VAL A 41 7.41 9.72 11.25
CA VAL A 41 6.96 11.08 11.59
C VAL A 41 7.92 12.12 10.99
N GLY A 42 7.36 13.20 10.48
CA GLY A 42 8.15 14.30 9.94
C GLY A 42 7.27 15.34 9.24
N GLU A 43 7.82 16.51 9.00
CA GLU A 43 7.12 17.62 8.32
C GLU A 43 6.72 17.24 6.89
N SER A 44 5.78 18.01 6.29
CA SER A 44 5.42 17.85 4.89
C SER A 44 6.65 18.10 4.00
N GLY A 45 6.90 17.22 3.03
CA GLY A 45 8.05 17.32 2.13
C GLY A 45 9.37 16.74 2.67
N CYS A 46 9.43 16.18 3.89
CA CYS A 46 10.67 15.60 4.44
C CYS A 46 11.07 14.23 3.83
N GLY A 47 10.34 13.72 2.84
CA GLY A 47 10.72 12.50 2.13
C GLY A 47 9.96 11.22 2.50
N LYS A 48 8.95 11.25 3.39
CA LYS A 48 8.16 10.07 3.80
C LYS A 48 7.58 9.30 2.59
N SER A 49 6.79 10.00 1.78
CA SER A 49 6.19 9.41 0.56
C SER A 49 7.23 8.98 -0.45
N MET A 50 8.37 9.70 -0.54
CA MET A 50 9.46 9.32 -1.46
C MET A 50 10.18 8.05 -1.00
N THR A 51 10.31 7.82 0.30
CA THR A 51 10.82 6.56 0.86
C THR A 51 9.89 5.40 0.48
N ALA A 52 8.58 5.56 0.69
CA ALA A 52 7.57 4.58 0.30
C ALA A 52 7.58 4.29 -1.22
N MET A 53 7.63 5.34 -2.05
CA MET A 53 7.71 5.21 -3.51
C MET A 53 9.00 4.54 -3.99
N SER A 54 10.12 4.78 -3.31
CA SER A 54 11.42 4.14 -3.60
C SER A 54 11.33 2.63 -3.31
N LEU A 55 10.78 2.26 -2.15
CA LEU A 55 10.54 0.88 -1.77
C LEU A 55 9.62 0.19 -2.79
N MET A 56 8.51 0.81 -3.17
CA MET A 56 7.55 0.27 -4.14
C MET A 56 8.07 0.23 -5.58
N GLY A 57 9.15 0.96 -5.89
CA GLY A 57 9.65 1.12 -7.27
C GLY A 57 8.73 1.95 -8.15
N LEU A 58 8.04 2.91 -7.56
CA LEU A 58 7.05 3.77 -8.21
C LEU A 58 7.56 5.19 -8.46
N LEU A 59 8.86 5.43 -8.30
CA LEU A 59 9.47 6.72 -8.60
C LEU A 59 9.22 7.12 -10.05
N LYS A 60 8.67 8.32 -10.24
CA LYS A 60 8.52 8.91 -11.57
C LYS A 60 9.82 9.55 -12.00
N LYS A 61 10.17 9.45 -13.29
CA LYS A 61 11.29 10.21 -13.86
C LYS A 61 11.09 11.71 -13.61
N PRO A 62 12.14 12.46 -13.27
CA PRO A 62 13.57 12.10 -13.29
C PRO A 62 14.11 11.54 -11.95
N GLY A 63 13.24 11.00 -11.05
CA GLY A 63 13.65 10.42 -9.78
C GLY A 63 14.34 9.07 -9.94
N LYS A 64 15.37 8.84 -9.13
CA LYS A 64 16.16 7.60 -9.11
C LYS A 64 16.64 7.28 -7.70
N VAL A 65 16.71 6.00 -7.35
CA VAL A 65 17.43 5.53 -6.17
C VAL A 65 18.92 5.48 -6.53
N ASP A 66 19.74 6.23 -5.79
CA ASP A 66 21.18 6.38 -6.07
C ASP A 66 22.05 5.59 -5.10
N GLY A 67 21.51 5.16 -3.97
CA GLY A 67 22.29 4.43 -2.96
C GLY A 67 21.42 3.76 -1.92
N GLY A 68 22.09 2.95 -1.10
CA GLY A 68 21.47 2.14 -0.07
C GLY A 68 20.98 0.79 -0.57
N SER A 69 20.31 0.06 0.31
CA SER A 69 19.71 -1.24 0.04
C SER A 69 18.31 -1.34 0.65
N ILE A 70 17.46 -2.18 0.06
CA ILE A 70 16.12 -2.50 0.56
C ILE A 70 15.94 -4.02 0.54
N MET A 71 16.09 -4.63 1.70
CA MET A 71 15.86 -6.06 1.89
C MET A 71 14.42 -6.30 2.34
N PHE A 72 13.70 -7.18 1.69
CA PHE A 72 12.38 -7.64 2.10
C PHE A 72 12.33 -9.17 2.09
N ASP A 73 12.05 -9.77 3.25
CA ASP A 73 11.99 -11.24 3.41
C ASP A 73 13.26 -11.92 2.84
N GLY A 74 14.44 -11.37 3.19
CA GLY A 74 15.75 -11.83 2.73
C GLY A 74 16.10 -11.55 1.25
N GLN A 75 15.30 -10.76 0.53
CA GLN A 75 15.48 -10.47 -0.89
C GLN A 75 15.78 -8.99 -1.12
N GLU A 76 16.87 -8.67 -1.86
CA GLU A 76 17.24 -7.29 -2.20
C GLU A 76 16.36 -6.74 -3.34
N LEU A 77 15.47 -5.82 -3.00
CA LEU A 77 14.47 -5.28 -3.95
C LEU A 77 15.08 -4.43 -5.06
N LEU A 78 16.16 -3.68 -4.78
CA LEU A 78 16.79 -2.80 -5.76
C LEU A 78 17.52 -3.58 -6.86
N ALA A 79 18.01 -4.78 -6.53
CA ALA A 79 18.69 -5.67 -7.48
C ALA A 79 17.72 -6.50 -8.34
N MET A 80 16.43 -6.54 -7.98
CA MET A 80 15.44 -7.33 -8.71
C MET A 80 15.16 -6.78 -10.09
N THR A 81 14.83 -7.70 -11.03
CA THR A 81 14.24 -7.30 -12.30
C THR A 81 12.86 -6.66 -12.07
N ALA A 82 12.46 -5.74 -12.95
CA ALA A 82 11.12 -5.14 -12.88
C ALA A 82 9.98 -6.19 -12.95
N LYS A 83 10.23 -7.35 -13.56
CA LYS A 83 9.28 -8.47 -13.65
C LYS A 83 9.12 -9.15 -12.30
N ASP A 84 10.21 -9.41 -11.58
CA ASP A 84 10.19 -10.12 -10.31
C ASP A 84 9.66 -9.21 -9.20
N ARG A 85 10.08 -7.95 -9.19
CA ARG A 85 9.56 -6.94 -8.26
C ARG A 85 8.04 -6.78 -8.39
N ARG A 86 7.47 -6.78 -9.60
CA ARG A 86 6.00 -6.74 -9.83
C ARG A 86 5.23 -7.95 -9.27
N LYS A 87 5.89 -9.08 -9.01
CA LYS A 87 5.24 -10.23 -8.35
C LYS A 87 5.03 -10.00 -6.85
N LEU A 88 5.91 -9.21 -6.23
CA LEU A 88 5.83 -8.84 -4.83
C LEU A 88 4.84 -7.69 -4.58
N MET A 89 4.86 -6.66 -5.45
CA MET A 89 4.04 -5.45 -5.30
C MET A 89 2.55 -5.76 -5.54
N GLY A 90 1.70 -5.36 -4.58
CA GLY A 90 0.27 -5.67 -4.54
C GLY A 90 -0.06 -7.09 -4.08
N ASN A 91 0.95 -7.88 -3.72
CA ASN A 91 0.81 -9.24 -3.20
C ASN A 91 1.44 -9.36 -1.80
N ARG A 92 2.79 -9.35 -1.72
CA ARG A 92 3.54 -9.45 -0.46
C ARG A 92 3.79 -8.08 0.18
N ILE A 93 3.90 -7.04 -0.64
CA ILE A 93 4.03 -5.63 -0.24
C ILE A 93 2.90 -4.86 -0.91
N SER A 94 2.04 -4.23 -0.12
CA SER A 94 0.94 -3.40 -0.61
C SER A 94 1.06 -1.98 -0.12
N MET A 95 0.39 -1.04 -0.79
CA MET A 95 0.42 0.37 -0.42
C MET A 95 -0.98 0.98 -0.49
N ILE A 96 -1.32 1.78 0.52
CA ILE A 96 -2.45 2.70 0.51
C ILE A 96 -1.89 4.09 0.20
N PHE A 97 -2.39 4.71 -0.87
CA PHE A 97 -1.96 6.04 -1.32
C PHE A 97 -2.74 7.13 -0.61
N GLN A 98 -2.15 8.32 -0.51
CA GLN A 98 -2.70 9.48 0.18
C GLN A 98 -4.08 9.93 -0.34
N GLU A 99 -4.34 9.83 -1.65
CA GLU A 99 -5.58 10.32 -2.26
C GLU A 99 -6.48 9.19 -2.79
N PRO A 100 -7.63 8.90 -2.13
CA PRO A 100 -8.59 7.91 -2.62
C PRO A 100 -9.22 8.27 -3.96
N MET A 101 -9.35 9.58 -4.24
CA MET A 101 -10.03 10.07 -5.43
C MET A 101 -9.27 9.78 -6.73
N THR A 102 -7.94 9.78 -6.66
CA THR A 102 -7.06 9.54 -7.82
C THR A 102 -6.65 8.08 -7.96
N SER A 103 -6.80 7.29 -6.90
CA SER A 103 -6.35 5.89 -6.86
C SER A 103 -7.37 4.91 -7.42
N LEU A 104 -8.69 5.22 -7.35
CA LEU A 104 -9.74 4.38 -7.92
C LEU A 104 -10.11 4.86 -9.33
N ASN A 105 -10.17 3.92 -10.28
CA ASN A 105 -10.62 4.22 -11.64
C ASN A 105 -12.14 4.52 -11.64
N PRO A 106 -12.58 5.73 -12.02
CA PRO A 106 -13.98 6.15 -11.90
C PRO A 106 -14.96 5.41 -12.82
N VAL A 107 -14.46 4.77 -13.88
CA VAL A 107 -15.29 4.07 -14.88
C VAL A 107 -15.30 2.55 -14.70
N ILE A 108 -14.71 2.05 -13.62
CA ILE A 108 -14.70 0.62 -13.27
C ILE A 108 -15.32 0.45 -11.89
N THR A 109 -16.20 -0.55 -11.71
CA THR A 109 -16.82 -0.82 -10.41
C THR A 109 -15.78 -1.21 -9.37
N VAL A 110 -16.00 -0.79 -8.11
CA VAL A 110 -15.00 -0.98 -7.04
C VAL A 110 -14.70 -2.46 -6.77
N GLY A 111 -15.71 -3.33 -6.81
CA GLY A 111 -15.50 -4.76 -6.63
C GLY A 111 -14.68 -5.38 -7.77
N ARG A 112 -14.82 -4.89 -9.02
CA ARG A 112 -14.02 -5.36 -10.14
C ARG A 112 -12.56 -4.94 -10.00
N GLN A 113 -12.28 -3.73 -9.50
CA GLN A 113 -10.92 -3.25 -9.27
C GLN A 113 -10.20 -4.09 -8.22
N VAL A 114 -10.84 -4.35 -7.07
CA VAL A 114 -10.27 -5.20 -6.02
C VAL A 114 -10.08 -6.64 -6.50
N ARG A 115 -11.06 -7.18 -7.25
CA ARG A 115 -10.95 -8.53 -7.84
C ARG A 115 -9.79 -8.64 -8.84
N GLU A 116 -9.51 -7.60 -9.60
CA GLU A 116 -8.38 -7.60 -10.56
C GLU A 116 -7.05 -7.74 -9.84
N ALA A 117 -6.85 -7.01 -8.73
CA ALA A 117 -5.67 -7.14 -7.89
C ALA A 117 -5.48 -8.60 -7.42
N LEU A 118 -6.54 -9.22 -6.93
CA LEU A 118 -6.52 -10.61 -6.45
C LEU A 118 -6.20 -11.61 -7.57
N LEU A 119 -6.87 -11.51 -8.72
CA LEU A 119 -6.67 -12.45 -9.84
C LEU A 119 -5.31 -12.31 -10.51
N ARG A 120 -4.69 -11.13 -10.43
CA ARG A 120 -3.34 -10.91 -10.97
C ARG A 120 -2.31 -11.79 -10.28
N HIS A 121 -2.47 -12.03 -8.99
CA HIS A 121 -1.52 -12.78 -8.18
C HIS A 121 -1.94 -14.23 -7.92
N ASN A 122 -3.21 -14.57 -8.11
CA ASN A 122 -3.77 -15.90 -7.87
C ASN A 122 -4.31 -16.52 -9.16
N LYS A 123 -3.40 -16.98 -10.04
CA LYS A 123 -3.74 -17.48 -11.38
C LYS A 123 -4.67 -18.70 -11.38
N GLY A 124 -4.73 -19.49 -10.29
CA GLY A 124 -5.61 -20.65 -10.16
C GLY A 124 -7.01 -20.34 -9.65
N MET A 125 -7.26 -19.09 -9.21
CA MET A 125 -8.53 -18.68 -8.63
C MET A 125 -9.57 -18.38 -9.71
N SER A 126 -10.77 -18.95 -9.59
CA SER A 126 -11.88 -18.63 -10.47
C SER A 126 -12.43 -17.23 -10.22
N ARG A 127 -13.11 -16.64 -11.20
CA ARG A 127 -13.76 -15.33 -11.06
C ARG A 127 -14.83 -15.31 -9.97
N SER A 128 -15.51 -16.42 -9.75
CA SER A 128 -16.52 -16.56 -8.69
C SER A 128 -15.88 -16.54 -7.30
N GLN A 129 -14.85 -17.35 -7.08
CA GLN A 129 -14.07 -17.37 -5.83
C GLN A 129 -13.47 -16.01 -5.53
N ALA A 130 -12.88 -15.35 -6.54
CA ALA A 130 -12.33 -14.01 -6.36
C ALA A 130 -13.41 -12.97 -6.01
N LYS A 131 -14.62 -13.04 -6.59
CA LYS A 131 -15.74 -12.19 -6.22
C LYS A 131 -16.14 -12.40 -4.76
N GLU A 132 -16.29 -13.64 -4.35
CA GLU A 132 -16.65 -14.00 -2.98
C GLU A 132 -15.62 -13.48 -1.97
N ARG A 133 -14.32 -13.70 -2.25
CA ARG A 133 -13.23 -13.18 -1.42
C ARG A 133 -13.25 -11.65 -1.29
N VAL A 134 -13.56 -10.92 -2.37
CA VAL A 134 -13.70 -9.46 -2.36
C VAL A 134 -14.90 -9.03 -1.50
N ILE A 135 -16.05 -9.74 -1.59
CA ILE A 135 -17.22 -9.43 -0.76
C ILE A 135 -16.89 -9.65 0.72
N GLN A 136 -16.22 -10.74 1.06
CA GLN A 136 -15.74 -11.01 2.43
C GLN A 136 -14.78 -9.90 2.91
N MET A 137 -13.85 -9.46 2.06
CA MET A 137 -12.94 -8.35 2.39
C MET A 137 -13.72 -7.04 2.59
N PHE A 138 -14.73 -6.73 1.76
CA PHE A 138 -15.58 -5.55 1.95
C PHE A 138 -16.35 -5.60 3.30
N GLN A 139 -16.84 -6.76 3.71
CA GLN A 139 -17.45 -6.96 5.02
C GLN A 139 -16.43 -6.72 6.15
N LEU A 140 -15.22 -7.29 6.01
CA LEU A 140 -14.14 -7.17 6.99
C LEU A 140 -13.73 -5.71 7.20
N VAL A 141 -13.63 -4.92 6.12
CA VAL A 141 -13.32 -3.48 6.22
C VAL A 141 -14.56 -2.63 6.57
N GLY A 142 -15.69 -3.25 6.89
CA GLY A 142 -16.89 -2.56 7.35
C GLY A 142 -17.65 -1.78 6.27
N ILE A 143 -17.65 -2.26 5.02
CA ILE A 143 -18.51 -1.73 3.95
C ILE A 143 -19.90 -2.35 4.09
N PRO A 144 -20.96 -1.56 4.39
CA PRO A 144 -22.33 -2.08 4.50
C PRO A 144 -22.84 -2.56 3.14
N ASP A 145 -23.71 -3.56 3.12
CA ASP A 145 -24.29 -4.14 1.89
C ASP A 145 -23.22 -4.53 0.85
N ALA A 146 -22.13 -5.16 1.30
CA ALA A 146 -20.96 -5.49 0.48
C ALA A 146 -21.29 -6.13 -0.89
N PRO A 147 -22.28 -7.06 -1.01
CA PRO A 147 -22.67 -7.61 -2.30
C PRO A 147 -23.22 -6.56 -3.27
N LYS A 148 -24.00 -5.58 -2.79
CA LYS A 148 -24.53 -4.48 -3.59
C LYS A 148 -23.40 -3.52 -3.97
N ARG A 149 -22.60 -3.10 -2.98
CA ARG A 149 -21.48 -2.16 -3.18
C ARG A 149 -20.42 -2.67 -4.15
N TYR A 150 -20.26 -4.00 -4.26
CA TYR A 150 -19.36 -4.61 -5.25
C TYR A 150 -19.64 -4.12 -6.69
N GLY A 151 -20.90 -3.86 -7.04
CA GLY A 151 -21.33 -3.41 -8.37
C GLY A 151 -21.30 -1.89 -8.55
N GLU A 152 -21.00 -1.11 -7.53
CA GLU A 152 -21.04 0.35 -7.59
C GLU A 152 -19.71 0.93 -8.11
N TYR A 153 -19.79 2.15 -8.63
CA TYR A 153 -18.66 2.94 -9.09
C TYR A 153 -18.14 3.84 -7.96
N PRO A 154 -16.87 4.29 -8.00
CA PRO A 154 -16.30 5.14 -6.98
C PRO A 154 -17.13 6.40 -6.67
N HIS A 155 -17.70 7.05 -7.68
CA HIS A 155 -18.52 8.26 -7.50
C HIS A 155 -19.84 8.03 -6.76
N GLN A 156 -20.31 6.78 -6.64
CA GLN A 156 -21.51 6.40 -5.90
C GLN A 156 -21.25 6.16 -4.41
N LEU A 157 -19.97 6.21 -3.98
CA LEU A 157 -19.53 5.96 -2.62
C LEU A 157 -19.14 7.27 -1.91
N SER A 158 -19.36 7.33 -0.58
CA SER A 158 -18.81 8.40 0.25
C SER A 158 -17.27 8.31 0.33
N GLY A 159 -16.62 9.40 0.77
CA GLY A 159 -15.16 9.43 0.96
C GLY A 159 -14.66 8.29 1.84
N GLY A 160 -15.28 8.08 3.00
CA GLY A 160 -14.92 6.99 3.92
C GLY A 160 -15.14 5.59 3.32
N LEU A 161 -16.16 5.39 2.48
CA LEU A 161 -16.36 4.11 1.79
C LEU A 161 -15.30 3.89 0.69
N ARG A 162 -14.91 4.92 -0.03
CA ARG A 162 -13.78 4.82 -1.00
C ARG A 162 -12.48 4.46 -0.31
N GLN A 163 -12.21 5.05 0.87
CA GLN A 163 -11.04 4.71 1.67
C GLN A 163 -11.07 3.24 2.10
N ARG A 164 -12.22 2.74 2.58
CA ARG A 164 -12.38 1.33 2.93
C ARG A 164 -12.18 0.40 1.72
N VAL A 165 -12.61 0.80 0.52
CA VAL A 165 -12.33 0.07 -0.73
C VAL A 165 -10.83 0.04 -1.03
N MET A 166 -10.11 1.13 -0.82
CA MET A 166 -8.64 1.14 -1.01
C MET A 166 -7.92 0.25 -0.01
N ILE A 167 -8.33 0.26 1.26
CA ILE A 167 -7.82 -0.67 2.27
C ILE A 167 -8.11 -2.12 1.85
N ALA A 168 -9.35 -2.41 1.42
CA ALA A 168 -9.72 -3.72 0.91
C ALA A 168 -8.84 -4.15 -0.27
N MET A 169 -8.55 -3.23 -1.20
CA MET A 169 -7.68 -3.50 -2.36
C MET A 169 -6.24 -3.80 -1.93
N ALA A 170 -5.71 -3.07 -0.97
CA ALA A 170 -4.37 -3.28 -0.45
C ALA A 170 -4.24 -4.61 0.33
N MET A 171 -5.30 -4.99 1.06
CA MET A 171 -5.30 -6.15 1.97
C MET A 171 -5.83 -7.45 1.34
N VAL A 172 -6.46 -7.42 0.15
CA VAL A 172 -7.15 -8.58 -0.43
C VAL A 172 -6.24 -9.78 -0.73
N CYS A 173 -4.94 -9.52 -0.91
CA CYS A 173 -3.91 -10.56 -1.11
C CYS A 173 -3.21 -10.98 0.17
N ASP A 174 -3.66 -10.56 1.36
CA ASP A 174 -3.06 -10.82 2.67
C ASP A 174 -1.53 -10.50 2.66
N PRO A 175 -1.13 -9.22 2.45
CA PRO A 175 0.28 -8.84 2.33
C PRO A 175 1.04 -9.03 3.64
N GLY A 176 2.35 -9.32 3.55
CA GLY A 176 3.25 -9.33 4.71
C GLY A 176 3.59 -7.92 5.20
N LEU A 177 3.63 -6.94 4.28
CA LEU A 177 3.89 -5.53 4.59
C LEU A 177 2.84 -4.63 3.93
N LEU A 178 2.22 -3.77 4.74
CA LEU A 178 1.34 -2.69 4.30
C LEU A 178 2.03 -1.34 4.52
N ILE A 179 2.17 -0.57 3.46
CA ILE A 179 2.64 0.82 3.52
C ILE A 179 1.41 1.72 3.46
N ALA A 180 1.24 2.60 4.43
CA ALA A 180 0.13 3.54 4.47
C ALA A 180 0.65 4.98 4.44
N ASP A 181 0.61 5.61 3.26
CA ASP A 181 1.08 6.98 3.06
C ASP A 181 -0.06 7.96 3.36
N GLU A 182 -0.08 8.49 4.57
CA GLU A 182 -1.09 9.42 5.09
C GLU A 182 -2.54 8.94 4.80
N PRO A 183 -2.94 7.75 5.26
CA PRO A 183 -4.17 7.09 4.81
C PRO A 183 -5.46 7.79 5.25
N THR A 184 -5.38 8.87 6.02
CA THR A 184 -6.53 9.55 6.63
C THR A 184 -6.60 11.05 6.35
N THR A 185 -5.64 11.64 5.64
CA THR A 185 -5.48 13.10 5.45
C THR A 185 -6.71 13.81 4.87
N ALA A 186 -7.56 13.13 4.12
CA ALA A 186 -8.76 13.71 3.51
C ALA A 186 -10.08 13.34 4.23
N LEU A 187 -10.00 12.80 5.45
CA LEU A 187 -11.15 12.31 6.19
C LEU A 187 -11.44 13.21 7.42
N ASP A 188 -12.69 13.18 7.87
CA ASP A 188 -13.04 13.78 9.17
C ASP A 188 -12.47 12.94 10.34
N VAL A 189 -12.28 13.59 11.49
CA VAL A 189 -11.63 12.98 12.68
C VAL A 189 -12.30 11.68 13.13
N THR A 190 -13.63 11.57 12.97
CA THR A 190 -14.38 10.39 13.38
C THR A 190 -14.09 9.20 12.46
N ILE A 191 -14.06 9.44 11.16
CA ILE A 191 -13.74 8.43 10.14
C ILE A 191 -12.25 8.05 10.24
N GLU A 192 -11.36 9.01 10.47
CA GLU A 192 -9.94 8.78 10.70
C GLU A 192 -9.69 7.76 11.81
N ALA A 193 -10.28 7.98 13.00
CA ALA A 193 -10.14 7.06 14.13
C ALA A 193 -10.66 5.65 13.80
N GLN A 194 -11.76 5.56 13.03
CA GLN A 194 -12.31 4.27 12.59
C GLN A 194 -11.37 3.55 11.60
N ILE A 195 -10.74 4.27 10.69
CA ILE A 195 -9.81 3.72 9.71
C ILE A 195 -8.53 3.22 10.40
N LEU A 196 -7.96 4.00 11.32
CA LEU A 196 -6.76 3.61 12.07
C LEU A 196 -7.03 2.35 12.92
N ARG A 197 -8.20 2.28 13.58
CA ARG A 197 -8.61 1.09 14.33
C ARG A 197 -8.77 -0.11 13.41
N LEU A 198 -9.45 0.04 12.28
CA LEU A 198 -9.58 -1.01 11.28
C LEU A 198 -8.22 -1.54 10.80
N MET A 199 -7.26 -0.65 10.52
CA MET A 199 -5.91 -1.05 10.11
C MET A 199 -5.20 -1.85 11.20
N LYS A 200 -5.36 -1.44 12.47
CA LYS A 200 -4.82 -2.16 13.61
C LYS A 200 -5.45 -3.55 13.75
N ASP A 201 -6.77 -3.64 13.70
CA ASP A 201 -7.49 -4.91 13.78
C ASP A 201 -7.04 -5.88 12.67
N LEU A 202 -6.88 -5.37 11.44
CA LEU A 202 -6.38 -6.14 10.29
C LEU A 202 -4.92 -6.59 10.46
N GLN A 203 -4.08 -5.75 11.05
CA GLN A 203 -2.70 -6.07 11.36
C GLN A 203 -2.62 -7.23 12.37
N GLU A 204 -3.35 -7.11 13.48
CA GLU A 204 -3.36 -8.13 14.54
C GLU A 204 -3.92 -9.46 14.02
N ASP A 205 -5.00 -9.43 13.22
CA ASP A 205 -5.67 -10.62 12.70
C ASP A 205 -4.86 -11.35 11.62
N LYS A 206 -4.08 -10.62 10.81
CA LYS A 206 -3.33 -11.14 9.66
C LYS A 206 -1.82 -11.27 9.90
N GLY A 207 -1.30 -10.69 10.97
CA GLY A 207 0.14 -10.62 11.20
C GLY A 207 0.88 -9.76 10.15
N THR A 208 0.17 -8.81 9.51
CA THR A 208 0.74 -7.90 8.52
C THR A 208 1.57 -6.85 9.23
N ALA A 209 2.82 -6.62 8.80
CA ALA A 209 3.59 -5.47 9.27
C ALA A 209 3.06 -4.17 8.63
N VAL A 210 3.08 -3.06 9.37
CA VAL A 210 2.56 -1.76 8.89
C VAL A 210 3.65 -0.69 8.99
N MET A 211 3.90 0.00 7.88
CA MET A 211 4.70 1.22 7.82
C MET A 211 3.78 2.40 7.50
N MET A 212 3.69 3.38 8.41
CA MET A 212 2.73 4.49 8.32
C MET A 212 3.42 5.85 8.48
#